data_34d80fb304c5779abb5d57623169fe85
#
_entry.id   34d80fb304c5779abb5d57623169fe85
#
_cell.length_a   1.000
_cell.length_b   1.000
_cell.length_c   1.000
_cell.angle_alpha   90.00
_cell.angle_beta   90.00
_cell.angle_gamma   90.00
#
_symmetry.space_group_name_H-M   'P 1'
#
loop_
_entity.id
_entity.type
_entity.pdbx_description
1 polymer ?
#
loop_
_entity_poly.entity_id
_entity_poly.type
_entity_poly.pdbx_seq_one_letter_code
_entity_poly.pdbx_strand_id
1 'polypeptide(L)'
;MKRVALLLLLAGPAAAQGTDSLAAALKAAPNEAAAVALEAQMRDVWARAGTPAVKLLLARGAREMSEGAAGEALDSFDAALDLAPDLPNGWRGRASARRSLGDYTGAVHDLQELLRREPNSFIAFQDLSRLAEARGDWKGALVAWQKLLELDPRTPGGQTRLHDLKRRALGKQS
;
A
#
# COMPACT_ATOMS: atom_id res chain seq x y z
N MET A 1 -38.10 -34.40 1.16
CA MET A 1 -37.45 -33.61 0.13
C MET A 1 -36.52 -32.62 0.80
N LYS A 2 -35.21 -32.94 0.89
CA LYS A 2 -34.20 -32.11 1.53
C LYS A 2 -33.59 -31.19 0.44
N ARG A 3 -33.83 -29.89 0.55
CA ARG A 3 -33.20 -28.89 -0.32
C ARG A 3 -31.75 -28.70 0.12
N VAL A 4 -30.81 -29.19 -0.68
CA VAL A 4 -29.37 -28.88 -0.56
C VAL A 4 -29.19 -27.48 -1.12
N ALA A 5 -28.95 -26.49 -0.25
CA ALA A 5 -28.53 -25.16 -0.65
C ALA A 5 -27.07 -25.26 -1.11
N LEU A 6 -26.86 -25.15 -2.41
CA LEU A 6 -25.54 -25.02 -3.03
C LEU A 6 -25.01 -23.63 -2.70
N LEU A 7 -24.16 -23.53 -1.68
CA LEU A 7 -23.38 -22.34 -1.40
C LEU A 7 -22.34 -22.19 -2.52
N LEU A 8 -22.62 -21.33 -3.50
CA LEU A 8 -21.63 -20.80 -4.43
C LEU A 8 -20.65 -19.92 -3.62
N LEU A 9 -19.57 -20.52 -3.15
CA LEU A 9 -18.38 -19.81 -2.73
C LEU A 9 -17.84 -19.10 -3.98
N LEU A 10 -18.09 -17.80 -4.07
CA LEU A 10 -17.36 -16.91 -4.99
C LEU A 10 -15.89 -16.93 -4.55
N ALA A 11 -15.12 -17.84 -5.14
CA ALA A 11 -13.68 -17.85 -5.00
C ALA A 11 -13.14 -16.58 -5.66
N GLY A 12 -12.86 -15.56 -4.87
CA GLY A 12 -12.03 -14.44 -5.30
C GLY A 12 -10.65 -14.96 -5.76
N PRO A 13 -9.89 -14.18 -6.52
CA PRO A 13 -8.59 -14.63 -6.99
C PRO A 13 -7.71 -15.11 -5.82
N ALA A 14 -7.07 -16.24 -5.95
CA ALA A 14 -6.34 -16.91 -4.88
C ALA A 14 -5.28 -16.02 -4.18
N ALA A 15 -4.79 -14.99 -4.87
CA ALA A 15 -3.89 -13.97 -4.30
C ALA A 15 -4.60 -13.08 -3.25
N ALA A 16 -5.86 -12.69 -3.46
CA ALA A 16 -6.60 -11.88 -2.50
C ALA A 16 -6.90 -12.64 -1.20
N GLN A 17 -7.21 -13.95 -1.29
CA GLN A 17 -7.41 -14.79 -0.10
C GLN A 17 -6.12 -14.94 0.72
N GLY A 18 -4.94 -14.95 0.07
CA GLY A 18 -3.64 -14.99 0.73
C GLY A 18 -3.33 -13.71 1.50
N THR A 19 -3.60 -12.54 0.93
CA THR A 19 -3.35 -11.24 1.56
C THR A 19 -4.33 -10.96 2.70
N ASP A 20 -5.60 -11.35 2.61
CA ASP A 20 -6.58 -11.18 3.68
C ASP A 20 -6.21 -11.99 4.94
N SER A 21 -5.73 -13.22 4.78
CA SER A 21 -5.28 -14.03 5.91
C SER A 21 -4.02 -13.46 6.56
N LEU A 22 -3.08 -12.94 5.77
CA LEU A 22 -1.88 -12.27 6.26
C LEU A 22 -2.23 -10.94 6.96
N ALA A 23 -3.19 -10.18 6.44
CA ALA A 23 -3.66 -8.94 7.07
C ALA A 23 -4.32 -9.22 8.43
N ALA A 24 -5.15 -10.27 8.53
CA ALA A 24 -5.71 -10.69 9.80
C ALA A 24 -4.64 -11.12 10.81
N ALA A 25 -3.62 -11.86 10.36
CA ALA A 25 -2.49 -12.24 11.18
C ALA A 25 -1.64 -11.03 11.62
N LEU A 26 -1.42 -10.06 10.73
CA LEU A 26 -0.70 -8.82 11.01
C LEU A 26 -1.40 -8.01 12.10
N LYS A 27 -2.71 -7.86 12.00
CA LYS A 27 -3.52 -7.19 13.02
C LYS A 27 -3.44 -7.87 14.39
N ALA A 28 -3.31 -9.19 14.41
CA ALA A 28 -3.20 -10.01 15.62
C ALA A 28 -1.76 -10.29 16.05
N ALA A 29 -0.75 -9.67 15.41
CA ALA A 29 0.66 -9.93 15.68
C ALA A 29 0.99 -9.72 17.19
N PRO A 30 1.62 -10.70 17.85
CA PRO A 30 1.87 -10.62 19.29
C PRO A 30 2.95 -9.60 19.67
N ASN A 31 3.86 -9.30 18.74
CA ASN A 31 4.98 -8.39 18.94
C ASN A 31 5.44 -7.80 17.60
N GLU A 32 6.35 -6.83 17.68
CA GLU A 32 6.92 -6.12 16.54
C GLU A 32 7.66 -7.05 15.56
N ALA A 33 8.42 -8.02 16.07
CA ALA A 33 9.17 -8.96 15.21
C ALA A 33 8.22 -9.83 14.36
N ALA A 34 7.09 -10.27 14.94
CA ALA A 34 6.06 -11.01 14.20
C ALA A 34 5.38 -10.12 13.15
N ALA A 35 5.10 -8.86 13.48
CA ALA A 35 4.53 -7.90 12.53
C ALA A 35 5.47 -7.69 11.34
N VAL A 36 6.75 -7.42 11.57
CA VAL A 36 7.76 -7.25 10.51
C VAL A 36 7.85 -8.47 9.60
N ALA A 37 7.80 -9.68 10.17
CA ALA A 37 7.82 -10.91 9.38
C ALA A 37 6.56 -11.07 8.50
N LEU A 38 5.38 -10.72 9.02
CA LEU A 38 4.12 -10.76 8.26
C LEU A 38 4.06 -9.68 7.18
N GLU A 39 4.52 -8.47 7.48
CA GLU A 39 4.68 -7.41 6.48
C GLU A 39 5.58 -7.86 5.32
N ALA A 40 6.71 -8.54 5.62
CA ALA A 40 7.62 -9.06 4.60
C ALA A 40 6.93 -10.11 3.73
N GLN A 41 6.13 -11.01 4.32
CA GLN A 41 5.35 -12.00 3.58
C GLN A 41 4.31 -11.32 2.66
N MET A 42 3.61 -10.30 3.13
CA MET A 42 2.65 -9.56 2.30
C MET A 42 3.35 -8.89 1.12
N ARG A 43 4.50 -8.22 1.35
CA ARG A 43 5.30 -7.62 0.27
C ARG A 43 5.74 -8.66 -0.75
N ASP A 44 6.13 -9.86 -0.32
CA ASP A 44 6.56 -10.96 -1.19
C ASP A 44 5.39 -11.50 -2.04
N VAL A 45 4.20 -11.65 -1.47
CA VAL A 45 2.99 -12.01 -2.24
C VAL A 45 2.73 -10.97 -3.33
N TRP A 46 2.75 -9.68 -3.01
CA TRP A 46 2.56 -8.62 -4.00
C TRP A 46 3.67 -8.58 -5.06
N ALA A 47 4.92 -8.83 -4.66
CA ALA A 47 6.06 -8.84 -5.61
C ALA A 47 6.02 -10.00 -6.60
N ARG A 48 5.41 -11.13 -6.21
CA ARG A 48 5.26 -12.31 -7.09
C ARG A 48 4.07 -12.21 -8.05
N ALA A 49 3.16 -11.28 -7.82
CA ALA A 49 1.97 -11.12 -8.66
C ALA A 49 2.33 -10.62 -10.06
N GLY A 50 1.49 -10.97 -11.02
CA GLY A 50 1.63 -10.54 -12.42
C GLY A 50 2.44 -11.49 -13.31
N THR A 51 2.30 -11.26 -14.62
CA THR A 51 3.01 -12.02 -15.66
C THR A 51 4.51 -11.65 -15.71
N PRO A 52 5.37 -12.45 -16.35
CA PRO A 52 6.78 -12.09 -16.53
C PRO A 52 6.99 -10.72 -17.19
N ALA A 53 6.17 -10.36 -18.18
CA ALA A 53 6.24 -9.07 -18.85
C ALA A 53 5.94 -7.91 -17.90
N VAL A 54 4.87 -8.04 -17.10
CA VAL A 54 4.50 -7.02 -16.08
C VAL A 54 5.58 -6.89 -15.01
N LYS A 55 6.13 -8.01 -14.55
CA LYS A 55 7.24 -7.99 -13.57
C LYS A 55 8.48 -7.27 -14.11
N LEU A 56 8.79 -7.44 -15.40
CA LEU A 56 9.89 -6.75 -16.05
C LEU A 56 9.67 -5.24 -16.10
N LEU A 57 8.45 -4.80 -16.45
CA LEU A 57 8.09 -3.37 -16.45
C LEU A 57 8.15 -2.76 -15.05
N LEU A 58 7.63 -3.46 -14.04
CA LEU A 58 7.71 -3.00 -12.65
C LEU A 58 9.16 -2.90 -12.15
N ALA A 59 10.00 -3.90 -12.49
CA ALA A 59 11.42 -3.90 -12.13
C ALA A 59 12.18 -2.78 -12.85
N ARG A 60 11.83 -2.51 -14.11
CA ARG A 60 12.38 -1.40 -14.88
C ARG A 60 12.01 -0.06 -14.22
N GLY A 61 10.73 0.19 -13.95
CA GLY A 61 10.28 1.41 -13.29
C GLY A 61 10.92 1.60 -11.90
N ALA A 62 11.08 0.53 -11.12
CA ALA A 62 11.75 0.60 -9.82
C ALA A 62 13.24 0.98 -9.95
N ARG A 63 13.95 0.48 -10.98
CA ARG A 63 15.34 0.86 -11.27
C ARG A 63 15.42 2.33 -11.69
N GLU A 64 14.56 2.77 -12.61
CA GLU A 64 14.49 4.16 -13.09
C GLU A 64 14.20 5.13 -11.91
N MET A 65 13.34 4.75 -10.97
CA MET A 65 13.15 5.50 -9.72
C MET A 65 14.43 5.60 -8.89
N SER A 66 15.22 4.54 -8.80
CA SER A 66 16.48 4.54 -8.04
C SER A 66 17.58 5.37 -8.70
N GLU A 67 17.49 5.54 -10.01
CA GLU A 67 18.38 6.37 -10.84
C GLU A 67 17.93 7.85 -10.90
N GLY A 68 16.78 8.18 -10.27
CA GLY A 68 16.22 9.53 -10.29
C GLY A 68 15.45 9.87 -11.56
N ALA A 69 15.27 8.91 -12.46
CA ALA A 69 14.57 9.05 -13.75
C ALA A 69 13.05 8.85 -13.56
N ALA A 70 12.41 9.75 -12.80
CA ALA A 70 11.01 9.60 -12.40
C ALA A 70 10.02 9.70 -13.58
N GLY A 71 10.37 10.37 -14.67
CA GLY A 71 9.56 10.43 -15.89
C GLY A 71 9.51 9.07 -16.59
N GLU A 72 10.67 8.45 -16.82
CA GLU A 72 10.80 7.14 -17.43
C GLU A 72 10.14 6.05 -16.55
N ALA A 73 10.29 6.19 -15.22
CA ALA A 73 9.63 5.30 -14.28
C ALA A 73 8.11 5.40 -14.38
N LEU A 74 7.55 6.60 -14.57
CA LEU A 74 6.13 6.82 -14.78
C LEU A 74 5.65 6.04 -16.00
N ASP A 75 6.34 6.15 -17.15
CA ASP A 75 6.01 5.43 -18.38
C ASP A 75 6.08 3.91 -18.18
N SER A 76 7.08 3.43 -17.46
CA SER A 76 7.24 1.99 -17.17
C SER A 76 6.10 1.45 -16.29
N PHE A 77 5.65 2.22 -15.29
CA PHE A 77 4.51 1.84 -14.44
C PHE A 77 3.17 1.97 -15.16
N ASP A 78 3.00 2.95 -16.05
CA ASP A 78 1.82 3.07 -16.92
C ASP A 78 1.69 1.84 -17.81
N ALA A 79 2.77 1.46 -18.52
CA ALA A 79 2.79 0.25 -19.33
C ALA A 79 2.49 -1.03 -18.53
N ALA A 80 2.95 -1.10 -17.28
CA ALA A 80 2.64 -2.24 -16.40
C ALA A 80 1.14 -2.27 -16.04
N LEU A 81 0.54 -1.12 -15.76
CA LEU A 81 -0.88 -0.98 -15.43
C LEU A 81 -1.81 -1.19 -16.62
N ASP A 82 -1.38 -0.84 -17.84
CA ASP A 82 -2.11 -1.15 -19.08
C ASP A 82 -2.25 -2.67 -19.27
N LEU A 83 -1.21 -3.43 -18.90
CA LEU A 83 -1.22 -4.89 -18.98
C LEU A 83 -1.89 -5.57 -17.78
N ALA A 84 -1.86 -4.95 -16.61
CA ALA A 84 -2.37 -5.51 -15.35
C ALA A 84 -2.93 -4.42 -14.43
N PRO A 85 -4.14 -3.88 -14.74
CA PRO A 85 -4.74 -2.75 -14.00
C PRO A 85 -5.09 -3.10 -12.54
N ASP A 86 -5.18 -4.37 -12.20
CA ASP A 86 -5.51 -4.83 -10.85
C ASP A 86 -4.27 -5.07 -9.97
N LEU A 87 -3.07 -4.77 -10.46
CA LEU A 87 -1.84 -5.07 -9.74
C LEU A 87 -1.46 -3.94 -8.76
N PRO A 88 -1.48 -4.16 -7.44
CA PRO A 88 -1.20 -3.12 -6.44
C PRO A 88 0.16 -2.44 -6.61
N ASN A 89 1.19 -3.20 -6.97
CA ASN A 89 2.54 -2.67 -7.14
C ASN A 89 2.68 -1.68 -8.30
N GLY A 90 1.89 -1.83 -9.37
CA GLY A 90 1.84 -0.85 -10.47
C GLY A 90 1.34 0.51 -9.98
N TRP A 91 0.22 0.51 -9.28
CA TRP A 91 -0.37 1.71 -8.69
C TRP A 91 0.56 2.40 -7.69
N ARG A 92 1.20 1.61 -6.82
CA ARG A 92 2.16 2.13 -5.85
C ARG A 92 3.40 2.72 -6.53
N GLY A 93 3.94 2.03 -7.53
CA GLY A 93 5.09 2.49 -8.30
C GLY A 93 4.80 3.81 -8.98
N ARG A 94 3.66 3.91 -9.67
CA ARG A 94 3.22 5.13 -10.34
C ARG A 94 2.99 6.28 -9.37
N ALA A 95 2.38 6.03 -8.22
CA ALA A 95 2.23 7.04 -7.17
C ALA A 95 3.59 7.58 -6.69
N SER A 96 4.60 6.72 -6.58
CA SER A 96 5.95 7.14 -6.21
C SER A 96 6.60 8.01 -7.28
N ALA A 97 6.47 7.65 -8.56
CA ALA A 97 6.98 8.43 -9.69
C ALA A 97 6.29 9.81 -9.74
N ARG A 98 4.96 9.85 -9.69
CA ARG A 98 4.16 11.08 -9.64
C ARG A 98 4.56 12.00 -8.49
N ARG A 99 4.74 11.44 -7.30
CA ARG A 99 5.22 12.21 -6.14
C ARG A 99 6.59 12.84 -6.40
N SER A 100 7.51 12.11 -7.01
CA SER A 100 8.84 12.61 -7.33
C SER A 100 8.79 13.72 -8.39
N LEU A 101 7.80 13.70 -9.28
CA LEU A 101 7.53 14.75 -10.28
C LEU A 101 6.70 15.92 -9.72
N GLY A 102 6.30 15.88 -8.44
CA GLY A 102 5.47 16.92 -7.81
C GLY A 102 3.97 16.79 -8.08
N ASP A 103 3.53 15.76 -8.82
CA ASP A 103 2.11 15.46 -9.01
C ASP A 103 1.54 14.73 -7.79
N TYR A 104 1.37 15.48 -6.70
CA TYR A 104 0.82 14.95 -5.46
C TYR A 104 -0.63 14.50 -5.59
N THR A 105 -1.41 15.15 -6.45
CA THR A 105 -2.83 14.81 -6.67
C THR A 105 -2.96 13.48 -7.37
N GLY A 106 -2.22 13.27 -8.45
CA GLY A 106 -2.16 11.99 -9.15
C GLY A 106 -1.61 10.86 -8.26
N ALA A 107 -0.62 11.16 -7.42
CA ALA A 107 -0.09 10.18 -6.46
C ALA A 107 -1.13 9.76 -5.42
N VAL A 108 -1.95 10.68 -4.88
CA VAL A 108 -3.07 10.34 -3.98
C VAL A 108 -4.08 9.46 -4.69
N HIS A 109 -4.46 9.83 -5.92
CA HIS A 109 -5.40 9.04 -6.73
C HIS A 109 -4.90 7.61 -6.92
N ASP A 110 -3.64 7.42 -7.28
CA ASP A 110 -3.06 6.08 -7.48
C ASP A 110 -3.06 5.24 -6.20
N LEU A 111 -2.75 5.83 -5.04
CA LEU A 111 -2.82 5.14 -3.76
C LEU A 111 -4.26 4.80 -3.35
N GLN A 112 -5.24 5.61 -3.72
CA GLN A 112 -6.66 5.29 -3.55
C GLN A 112 -7.09 4.13 -4.46
N GLU A 113 -6.62 4.10 -5.70
CA GLU A 113 -6.84 3.00 -6.63
C GLU A 113 -6.23 1.69 -6.13
N LEU A 114 -5.04 1.77 -5.52
CA LEU A 114 -4.42 0.64 -4.83
C LEU A 114 -5.33 0.14 -3.70
N LEU A 115 -5.80 1.03 -2.82
CA LEU A 115 -6.66 0.67 -1.68
C LEU A 115 -8.03 0.13 -2.10
N ARG A 116 -8.56 0.51 -3.26
CA ARG A 116 -9.77 -0.10 -3.81
C ARG A 116 -9.58 -1.58 -4.14
N ARG A 117 -8.38 -1.98 -4.56
CA ARG A 117 -8.02 -3.35 -4.95
C ARG A 117 -7.50 -4.17 -3.77
N GLU A 118 -6.77 -3.51 -2.88
CA GLU A 118 -6.14 -4.10 -1.71
C GLU A 118 -6.45 -3.23 -0.46
N PRO A 119 -7.67 -3.33 0.11
CA PRO A 119 -8.10 -2.50 1.23
C PRO A 119 -7.23 -2.64 2.49
N ASN A 120 -6.54 -3.78 2.62
CA ASN A 120 -5.67 -4.11 3.74
C ASN A 120 -4.20 -3.75 3.49
N SER A 121 -3.91 -2.91 2.48
CA SER A 121 -2.55 -2.48 2.17
C SER A 121 -2.04 -1.47 3.21
N PHE A 122 -1.38 -1.95 4.27
CA PHE A 122 -0.73 -1.10 5.26
C PHE A 122 0.28 -0.14 4.62
N ILE A 123 0.95 -0.59 3.55
CA ILE A 123 1.96 0.19 2.84
C ILE A 123 1.35 1.38 2.08
N ALA A 124 0.12 1.25 1.56
CA ALA A 124 -0.58 2.35 0.92
C ALA A 124 -0.93 3.46 1.92
N PHE A 125 -1.39 3.10 3.12
CA PHE A 125 -1.62 4.07 4.18
C PHE A 125 -0.33 4.73 4.67
N GLN A 126 0.77 3.99 4.71
CA GLN A 126 2.09 4.55 5.01
C GLN A 126 2.50 5.60 3.96
N ASP A 127 2.34 5.28 2.69
CA ASP A 127 2.70 6.18 1.59
C ASP A 127 1.75 7.40 1.53
N LEU A 128 0.43 7.24 1.79
CA LEU A 128 -0.51 8.35 1.94
C LEU A 128 -0.13 9.29 3.09
N SER A 129 0.27 8.74 4.25
CA SER A 129 0.73 9.56 5.37
C SER A 129 1.95 10.39 4.99
N ARG A 130 2.96 9.78 4.36
CA ARG A 130 4.16 10.48 3.89
C ARG A 130 3.85 11.55 2.84
N LEU A 131 2.92 11.26 1.94
CA LEU A 131 2.50 12.18 0.90
C LEU A 131 1.80 13.41 1.48
N ALA A 132 0.92 13.20 2.45
CA ALA A 132 0.24 14.27 3.17
C ALA A 132 1.24 15.14 3.96
N GLU A 133 2.23 14.53 4.62
CA GLU A 133 3.31 15.27 5.29
C GLU A 133 4.12 16.14 4.33
N ALA A 134 4.47 15.61 3.15
CA ALA A 134 5.20 16.37 2.13
C ALA A 134 4.45 17.62 1.65
N ARG A 135 3.12 17.61 1.77
CA ARG A 135 2.23 18.73 1.46
C ARG A 135 1.92 19.64 2.66
N GLY A 136 2.44 19.32 3.86
CA GLY A 136 2.08 20.00 5.09
C GLY A 136 0.66 19.67 5.61
N ASP A 137 -0.01 18.69 5.02
CA ASP A 137 -1.33 18.23 5.49
C ASP A 137 -1.16 17.25 6.66
N TRP A 138 -0.85 17.81 7.82
CA TRP A 138 -0.64 17.03 9.06
C TRP A 138 -1.89 16.28 9.52
N LYS A 139 -3.09 16.82 9.22
CA LYS A 139 -4.35 16.15 9.56
C LYS A 139 -4.56 14.91 8.68
N GLY A 140 -4.37 15.05 7.38
CA GLY A 140 -4.41 13.92 6.44
C GLY A 140 -3.36 12.86 6.76
N ALA A 141 -2.13 13.29 7.09
CA ALA A 141 -1.06 12.39 7.51
C ALA A 141 -1.43 11.59 8.77
N LEU A 142 -2.04 12.25 9.77
CA LEU A 142 -2.50 11.61 10.98
C LEU A 142 -3.59 10.57 10.69
N VAL A 143 -4.58 10.91 9.88
CA VAL A 143 -5.67 9.99 9.52
C VAL A 143 -5.13 8.75 8.81
N ALA A 144 -4.25 8.93 7.82
CA ALA A 144 -3.65 7.81 7.10
C ALA A 144 -2.81 6.92 8.04
N TRP A 145 -2.04 7.53 8.95
CA TRP A 145 -1.25 6.78 9.93
C TRP A 145 -2.10 6.00 10.93
N GLN A 146 -3.22 6.57 11.37
CA GLN A 146 -4.17 5.86 12.23
C GLN A 146 -4.75 4.64 11.52
N LYS A 147 -5.08 4.75 10.22
CA LYS A 147 -5.54 3.61 9.42
C LYS A 147 -4.47 2.52 9.27
N LEU A 148 -3.21 2.91 9.12
CA LEU A 148 -2.11 1.94 9.15
C LEU A 148 -2.10 1.18 10.48
N LEU A 149 -2.19 1.89 11.62
CA LEU A 149 -2.14 1.25 12.94
C LEU A 149 -3.37 0.38 13.27
N GLU A 150 -4.51 0.58 12.58
CA GLU A 150 -5.65 -0.36 12.63
C GLU A 150 -5.33 -1.71 11.99
N LEU A 151 -4.47 -1.72 10.95
CA LEU A 151 -4.05 -2.91 10.22
C LEU A 151 -2.80 -3.56 10.82
N ASP A 152 -1.87 -2.73 11.28
CA ASP A 152 -0.60 -3.14 11.89
C ASP A 152 -0.35 -2.37 13.20
N PRO A 153 -0.96 -2.81 14.30
CA PRO A 153 -0.80 -2.16 15.61
C PRO A 153 0.63 -2.24 16.17
N ARG A 154 1.46 -3.14 15.62
CA ARG A 154 2.82 -3.44 16.08
C ARG A 154 3.89 -2.94 15.10
N THR A 155 3.52 -2.11 14.13
CA THR A 155 4.52 -1.52 13.22
C THR A 155 5.62 -0.79 13.99
N PRO A 156 6.89 -0.98 13.60
CA PRO A 156 8.02 -0.36 14.30
C PRO A 156 7.90 1.16 14.40
N GLY A 157 8.07 1.68 15.61
CA GLY A 157 7.97 3.13 15.87
C GLY A 157 6.58 3.73 15.68
N GLY A 158 5.54 2.91 15.49
CA GLY A 158 4.19 3.32 15.13
C GLY A 158 3.57 4.31 16.11
N GLN A 159 3.69 4.05 17.41
CA GLN A 159 3.14 4.92 18.47
C GLN A 159 3.90 6.25 18.59
N THR A 160 5.22 6.22 18.45
CA THR A 160 6.06 7.44 18.44
C THR A 160 5.64 8.35 17.31
N ARG A 161 5.51 7.80 16.09
CA ARG A 161 5.07 8.55 14.93
C ARG A 161 3.63 9.07 15.08
N LEU A 162 2.72 8.27 15.63
CA LEU A 162 1.36 8.70 15.93
C LEU A 162 1.36 9.93 16.86
N HIS A 163 2.19 9.90 17.90
CA HIS A 163 2.31 11.04 18.84
C HIS A 163 2.82 12.29 18.13
N ASP A 164 3.85 12.17 17.30
CA ASP A 164 4.40 13.29 16.55
C ASP A 164 3.40 13.89 15.55
N LEU A 165 2.66 13.05 14.83
CA LEU A 165 1.62 13.49 13.91
C LEU A 165 0.48 14.19 14.64
N LYS A 166 0.03 13.67 15.79
CA LYS A 166 -0.98 14.33 16.63
C LYS A 166 -0.51 15.72 17.06
N ARG A 167 0.72 15.84 17.54
CA ARG A 167 1.29 17.12 17.98
C ARG A 167 1.34 18.16 16.85
N ARG A 168 1.66 17.73 15.60
CA ARG A 168 1.68 18.59 14.42
C ARG A 168 0.30 18.93 13.90
N ALA A 169 -0.63 17.96 13.89
CA ALA A 169 -1.97 18.12 13.36
C ALA A 169 -2.89 18.99 14.26
N LEU A 170 -2.70 18.88 15.57
CA LEU A 170 -3.57 19.54 16.56
C LEU A 170 -2.94 20.79 17.18
N GLY A 171 -1.71 21.11 16.84
CA GLY A 171 -0.91 22.14 17.50
C GLY A 171 -0.33 21.64 18.83
N LYS A 172 0.65 22.36 19.39
CA LYS A 172 1.10 22.14 20.76
C LYS A 172 -0.09 22.50 21.68
N GLN A 173 -0.69 21.50 22.31
CA GLN A 173 -1.37 21.78 23.57
C GLN A 173 -0.25 22.08 24.57
N SER A 174 -0.06 23.36 24.82
CA SER A 174 0.78 23.90 25.91
C SER A 174 0.15 23.59 27.24
#